data_06b841709af2a7c4db751ca2362cf989
#
_entry.id   06b841709af2a7c4db751ca2362cf989
#
_cell.length_a   1.000
_cell.length_b   1.000
_cell.length_c   1.000
_cell.angle_alpha   90.00
_cell.angle_beta   90.00
_cell.angle_gamma   90.00
#
_symmetry.space_group_name_H-M   'P 1'
#
loop_
_entity.id
_entity.type
_entity.pdbx_description
1 polymer ?
#
loop_
_entity_poly.entity_id
_entity_poly.type
_entity_poly.pdbx_seq_one_letter_code
_entity_poly.pdbx_strand_id
1 'polypeptide(L)'
;MLQKIFVAAIGLLSFNSLIAQTSSITINLADTAAKTVEDQTKAPALIISGSVDAYYKYDFAKSTANSFTSFTQTQNAFSLGMASIKFEHKGNKVSAVADLGFGPRAKDFSYADDGITQVIKQLYVSYSPTDWLKFTLGTWTTHVGYELLDPQLNRNYSMSYMFTNGPFSHTGLKAELSKGKSTFMIGVANATDYRIPPADQVNKKFLLAQYSLAATDDISVYLNYAGGQFPDSSKSNQFDAVVTAKVSDKFSIGYNGTVNSTQVWDGVKNIESKSWWGSALYLNYDPQDWFGLTLRGELFSDKNQFKVYSGAAEGGNIFSTTLSANFKTGGFIFIPEFRLDNTKKAILFTDKNGAFSKSSANSLIAAVYSF
;
A
#
# COMPACT_ATOMS: atom_id res chain seq x y z
N MET A 1 -27.40 16.47 29.43
CA MET A 1 -27.01 17.30 28.27
C MET A 1 -25.49 17.23 27.97
N LEU A 2 -24.65 16.80 28.92
CA LEU A 2 -23.19 16.64 28.73
C LEU A 2 -22.76 15.30 28.08
N GLN A 3 -23.59 14.27 28.09
CA GLN A 3 -23.27 12.97 27.50
C GLN A 3 -23.35 12.91 25.97
N LYS A 4 -24.05 13.84 25.32
CA LYS A 4 -24.17 13.84 23.84
C LYS A 4 -23.03 14.59 23.13
N ILE A 5 -22.23 15.37 23.84
CA ILE A 5 -21.09 16.11 23.27
C ILE A 5 -19.83 15.22 23.24
N PHE A 6 -19.73 14.22 24.12
CA PHE A 6 -18.57 13.32 24.17
C PHE A 6 -18.54 12.28 23.03
N VAL A 7 -19.68 11.91 22.47
CA VAL A 7 -19.78 10.92 21.37
C VAL A 7 -19.35 11.51 20.02
N ALA A 8 -19.52 12.82 19.82
CA ALA A 8 -19.14 13.49 18.57
C ALA A 8 -17.62 13.75 18.44
N ALA A 9 -16.92 13.90 19.57
CA ALA A 9 -15.46 14.13 19.57
C ALA A 9 -14.65 12.82 19.37
N ILE A 10 -15.20 11.68 19.80
CA ILE A 10 -14.55 10.36 19.65
C ILE A 10 -14.63 9.86 18.19
N GLY A 11 -15.69 10.21 17.46
CA GLY A 11 -15.86 9.87 16.05
C GLY A 11 -14.83 10.50 15.11
N LEU A 12 -14.24 11.62 15.46
CA LEU A 12 -13.26 12.34 14.65
C LEU A 12 -11.81 11.83 14.83
N LEU A 13 -11.51 11.17 15.94
CA LEU A 13 -10.16 10.65 16.23
C LEU A 13 -9.95 9.22 15.71
N SER A 14 -11.03 8.45 15.48
CA SER A 14 -10.96 7.10 14.91
C SER A 14 -10.72 7.06 13.40
N PHE A 15 -10.89 8.17 12.70
CA PHE A 15 -10.73 8.24 11.23
C PHE A 15 -9.28 8.23 10.74
N ASN A 16 -8.31 8.62 11.57
CA ASN A 16 -6.92 8.70 11.15
C ASN A 16 -6.20 7.33 11.05
N SER A 17 -6.75 6.27 11.63
CA SER A 17 -6.19 4.92 11.50
C SER A 17 -6.81 4.08 10.37
N LEU A 18 -7.95 4.52 9.82
CA LEU A 18 -8.63 3.87 8.68
C LEU A 18 -8.06 4.26 7.31
N ILE A 19 -7.18 5.25 7.25
CA ILE A 19 -6.64 5.80 6.00
C ILE A 19 -5.67 4.82 5.31
N ALA A 20 -5.13 3.81 6.03
CA ALA A 20 -4.15 2.90 5.47
C ALA A 20 -4.64 2.05 4.28
N GLN A 21 -5.95 1.91 4.05
CA GLN A 21 -6.49 1.24 2.85
C GLN A 21 -7.57 2.02 2.12
N THR A 22 -7.92 3.22 2.57
CA THR A 22 -9.07 3.96 2.06
C THR A 22 -8.74 4.95 0.95
N SER A 23 -7.88 4.63 0.02
CA SER A 23 -7.93 5.37 -1.26
C SER A 23 -9.25 5.13 -2.02
N SER A 24 -10.16 4.29 -1.50
CA SER A 24 -11.46 4.02 -2.13
C SER A 24 -12.67 3.95 -1.19
N ILE A 25 -12.52 4.04 0.13
CA ILE A 25 -13.69 3.98 1.04
C ILE A 25 -13.61 5.11 2.06
N THR A 26 -13.98 6.31 1.64
CA THR A 26 -14.42 7.35 2.56
C THR A 26 -15.94 7.20 2.70
N ILE A 27 -16.41 6.29 3.56
CA ILE A 27 -17.79 6.38 4.05
C ILE A 27 -17.73 7.49 5.11
N ASN A 28 -18.16 8.69 4.74
CA ASN A 28 -18.44 9.77 5.68
C ASN A 28 -19.66 9.36 6.52
N LEU A 29 -19.44 8.64 7.61
CA LEU A 29 -20.48 8.39 8.63
C LEU A 29 -20.86 9.68 9.40
N ALA A 30 -20.13 10.79 9.21
CA ALA A 30 -20.48 12.09 9.77
C ALA A 30 -21.68 12.77 9.07
N ASP A 31 -22.02 12.41 7.83
CA ASP A 31 -23.13 13.03 7.11
C ASP A 31 -24.51 12.48 7.48
N THR A 32 -24.60 11.43 8.28
CA THR A 32 -25.90 10.86 8.68
C THR A 32 -26.50 11.50 9.94
N ALA A 33 -25.74 12.32 10.68
CA ALA A 33 -26.18 12.93 11.95
C ALA A 33 -26.48 14.43 11.90
N ALA A 34 -26.20 15.12 10.80
CA ALA A 34 -26.47 16.54 10.63
C ALA A 34 -27.24 16.84 9.34
N LYS A 35 -28.48 16.38 9.25
CA LYS A 35 -29.46 17.05 8.40
C LYS A 35 -29.92 18.34 9.07
N THR A 36 -29.08 19.34 9.06
CA THR A 36 -29.52 20.73 9.03
C THR A 36 -29.59 21.13 7.57
N VAL A 37 -30.78 21.59 7.18
CA VAL A 37 -31.06 22.20 5.88
C VAL A 37 -30.15 23.40 5.73
N GLU A 38 -29.01 23.27 5.06
CA GLU A 38 -28.19 24.38 4.59
C GLU A 38 -27.85 24.17 3.11
N ASP A 39 -28.51 25.01 2.35
CA ASP A 39 -28.17 25.61 1.07
C ASP A 39 -27.49 24.71 0.00
N GLN A 40 -28.33 24.22 -0.94
CA GLN A 40 -27.93 23.43 -2.12
C GLN A 40 -27.18 24.24 -3.20
N THR A 41 -26.47 25.30 -2.86
CA THR A 41 -25.79 26.18 -3.83
C THR A 41 -24.24 26.18 -3.74
N LYS A 42 -23.62 25.36 -2.89
CA LYS A 42 -22.15 25.26 -2.91
C LYS A 42 -21.69 24.40 -4.09
N ALA A 43 -21.03 25.04 -5.07
CA ALA A 43 -20.36 24.32 -6.16
C ALA A 43 -19.47 23.20 -5.61
N PRO A 44 -19.41 22.03 -6.24
CA PRO A 44 -18.58 20.91 -5.79
C PRO A 44 -17.14 21.38 -5.63
N ALA A 45 -16.55 21.14 -4.47
CA ALA A 45 -15.20 21.63 -4.15
C ALA A 45 -14.14 20.79 -4.88
N LEU A 46 -13.20 21.46 -5.53
CA LEU A 46 -11.94 20.86 -5.95
C LEU A 46 -11.02 20.82 -4.71
N ILE A 47 -10.61 19.62 -4.31
CA ILE A 47 -9.64 19.39 -3.23
C ILE A 47 -8.28 19.18 -3.86
N ILE A 48 -7.28 19.94 -3.44
CA ILE A 48 -5.90 19.78 -3.85
C ILE A 48 -5.11 19.38 -2.61
N SER A 49 -4.34 18.30 -2.71
CA SER A 49 -3.43 17.83 -1.68
C SER A 49 -2.13 17.36 -2.32
N GLY A 50 -1.08 17.21 -1.54
CA GLY A 50 0.19 16.76 -2.07
C GLY A 50 1.18 16.38 -0.98
N SER A 51 2.33 15.84 -1.42
CA SER A 51 3.43 15.52 -0.54
C SER A 51 4.76 15.60 -1.24
N VAL A 52 5.82 15.75 -0.45
CA VAL A 52 7.21 15.62 -0.89
C VAL A 52 7.98 14.82 0.17
N ASP A 53 8.90 13.96 -0.28
CA ASP A 53 9.75 13.21 0.63
C ASP A 53 11.17 13.01 0.10
N ALA A 54 12.09 12.91 1.05
CA ALA A 54 13.49 12.58 0.80
C ALA A 54 14.02 11.77 1.98
N TYR A 55 15.07 10.98 1.73
CA TYR A 55 15.65 10.13 2.77
C TYR A 55 17.17 10.00 2.62
N TYR A 56 17.81 9.55 3.69
CA TYR A 56 19.16 9.04 3.70
C TYR A 56 19.15 7.63 4.26
N LYS A 57 19.85 6.68 3.65
CA LYS A 57 19.98 5.29 4.11
C LYS A 57 21.43 4.87 4.20
N TYR A 58 21.75 4.14 5.26
CA TYR A 58 23.05 3.52 5.48
C TYR A 58 22.88 2.03 5.80
N ASP A 59 23.36 1.16 4.91
CA ASP A 59 23.48 -0.28 5.13
C ASP A 59 24.81 -0.57 5.83
N PHE A 60 24.79 -1.25 6.96
CA PHE A 60 25.99 -1.51 7.77
C PHE A 60 26.94 -2.50 7.11
N ALA A 61 26.45 -3.35 6.21
CA ALA A 61 27.30 -4.21 5.37
C ALA A 61 27.93 -3.44 4.20
N LYS A 62 27.56 -2.16 4.01
CA LYS A 62 28.03 -1.28 2.92
C LYS A 62 27.79 -1.87 1.52
N SER A 63 26.68 -2.60 1.36
CA SER A 63 26.29 -3.25 0.11
C SER A 63 24.96 -2.69 -0.41
N THR A 64 24.91 -2.32 -1.68
CA THR A 64 23.65 -1.97 -2.37
C THR A 64 22.85 -3.20 -2.73
N ALA A 65 23.49 -4.38 -2.81
CA ALA A 65 22.84 -5.65 -3.18
C ALA A 65 21.84 -6.16 -2.13
N ASN A 66 21.82 -5.59 -0.92
CA ASN A 66 20.89 -5.96 0.16
C ASN A 66 19.53 -5.22 0.09
N SER A 67 19.31 -4.39 -0.92
CA SER A 67 18.09 -3.59 -1.06
C SER A 67 17.02 -4.36 -1.83
N PHE A 68 16.36 -5.31 -1.16
CA PHE A 68 15.32 -6.18 -1.76
C PHE A 68 13.90 -5.65 -1.62
N THR A 69 13.70 -4.43 -1.09
CA THR A 69 12.39 -3.80 -0.98
C THR A 69 12.34 -2.48 -1.74
N SER A 70 11.16 -2.11 -2.20
CA SER A 70 10.93 -0.94 -3.05
C SER A 70 11.26 0.38 -2.35
N PHE A 71 11.59 1.41 -3.12
CA PHE A 71 11.67 2.82 -2.79
C PHE A 71 12.87 3.26 -1.92
N THR A 72 13.61 2.34 -1.29
CA THR A 72 14.76 2.67 -0.42
C THR A 72 15.99 1.88 -0.81
N GLN A 73 16.42 2.01 -2.06
CA GLN A 73 17.46 1.16 -2.67
C GLN A 73 18.87 1.75 -2.62
N THR A 74 19.05 2.93 -2.03
CA THR A 74 20.35 3.62 -1.96
C THR A 74 21.20 3.14 -0.80
N GLN A 75 22.51 3.37 -0.89
CA GLN A 75 23.48 3.09 0.14
C GLN A 75 24.36 4.31 0.38
N ASN A 76 24.46 4.76 1.64
CA ASN A 76 25.27 5.88 2.10
C ASN A 76 25.07 7.14 1.24
N ALA A 77 23.81 7.45 0.94
CA ALA A 77 23.45 8.54 0.05
C ALA A 77 22.12 9.19 0.46
N PHE A 78 22.02 10.49 0.27
CA PHE A 78 20.75 11.21 0.25
C PHE A 78 20.02 10.91 -1.06
N SER A 79 18.73 10.67 -0.96
CA SER A 79 17.89 10.31 -2.10
C SER A 79 16.56 11.02 -2.04
N LEU A 80 16.05 11.32 -3.23
CA LEU A 80 14.67 11.75 -3.39
C LEU A 80 13.74 10.55 -3.26
N GLY A 81 12.59 10.74 -2.64
CA GLY A 81 11.46 9.84 -2.72
C GLY A 81 10.55 10.23 -3.86
N MET A 82 9.50 10.99 -3.57
CA MET A 82 8.50 11.42 -4.54
C MET A 82 7.98 12.82 -4.19
N ALA A 83 7.72 13.64 -5.21
CA ALA A 83 6.78 14.76 -5.10
C ALA A 83 5.44 14.30 -5.68
N SER A 84 4.33 14.48 -4.96
CA SER A 84 3.00 14.14 -5.47
C SER A 84 2.03 15.30 -5.34
N ILE A 85 1.07 15.36 -6.27
CA ILE A 85 -0.05 16.27 -6.25
C ILE A 85 -1.31 15.53 -6.66
N LYS A 86 -2.35 15.66 -5.85
CA LYS A 86 -3.65 15.02 -6.05
C LYS A 86 -4.72 16.08 -6.22
N PHE A 87 -5.49 15.95 -7.28
CA PHE A 87 -6.72 16.70 -7.55
C PHE A 87 -7.89 15.76 -7.35
N GLU A 88 -8.83 16.13 -6.49
CA GLU A 88 -10.05 15.37 -6.24
C GLU A 88 -11.26 16.29 -6.37
N HIS A 89 -12.17 15.93 -7.27
CA HIS A 89 -13.43 16.64 -7.45
C HIS A 89 -14.60 15.71 -7.08
N LYS A 90 -15.43 16.15 -6.14
CA LYS A 90 -16.61 15.43 -5.67
C LYS A 90 -17.87 16.18 -6.09
N GLY A 91 -18.57 15.66 -7.09
CA GLY A 91 -19.93 16.09 -7.43
C GLY A 91 -20.97 15.23 -6.72
N ASN A 92 -22.24 15.49 -7.00
CA ASN A 92 -23.35 14.77 -6.35
C ASN A 92 -23.31 13.25 -6.60
N LYS A 93 -23.17 12.83 -7.86
CA LYS A 93 -23.12 11.41 -8.27
C LYS A 93 -21.82 11.03 -8.99
N VAL A 94 -21.05 12.00 -9.41
CA VAL A 94 -19.83 11.79 -10.18
C VAL A 94 -18.67 12.41 -9.42
N SER A 95 -17.58 11.67 -9.31
CA SER A 95 -16.31 12.16 -8.78
C SER A 95 -15.16 11.80 -9.71
N ALA A 96 -14.10 12.57 -9.67
CA ALA A 96 -12.88 12.31 -10.43
C ALA A 96 -11.64 12.53 -9.56
N VAL A 97 -10.62 11.72 -9.79
CA VAL A 97 -9.32 11.83 -9.14
C VAL A 97 -8.24 11.84 -10.21
N ALA A 98 -7.31 12.79 -10.10
CA ALA A 98 -6.04 12.78 -10.78
C ALA A 98 -4.94 12.92 -9.71
N ASP A 99 -4.15 11.87 -9.51
CA ASP A 99 -3.08 11.80 -8.53
C ASP A 99 -1.77 11.51 -9.26
N LEU A 100 -0.85 12.47 -9.23
CA LEU A 100 0.39 12.48 -9.98
C LEU A 100 1.57 12.39 -9.03
N GLY A 101 2.60 11.63 -9.41
CA GLY A 101 3.82 11.46 -8.65
C GLY A 101 5.06 11.62 -9.54
N PHE A 102 6.08 12.28 -9.01
CA PHE A 102 7.33 12.56 -9.70
C PHE A 102 8.51 12.14 -8.84
N GLY A 103 9.46 11.43 -9.39
CA GLY A 103 10.66 11.00 -8.69
C GLY A 103 10.86 9.48 -8.66
N PRO A 104 11.95 9.01 -8.02
CA PRO A 104 12.31 7.60 -8.01
C PRO A 104 11.19 6.67 -7.48
N ARG A 105 10.49 7.04 -6.39
CA ARG A 105 9.39 6.25 -5.84
C ARG A 105 8.23 6.11 -6.83
N ALA A 106 7.86 7.18 -7.55
CA ALA A 106 6.81 7.13 -8.58
C ALA A 106 7.21 6.22 -9.75
N LYS A 107 8.47 6.30 -10.18
CA LYS A 107 9.04 5.43 -11.22
C LYS A 107 9.00 3.96 -10.79
N ASP A 108 9.48 3.64 -9.58
CA ASP A 108 9.49 2.28 -9.05
C ASP A 108 8.07 1.71 -8.90
N PHE A 109 7.09 2.57 -8.52
CA PHE A 109 5.68 2.21 -8.45
C PHE A 109 5.08 1.86 -9.81
N SER A 110 5.60 2.43 -10.88
CA SER A 110 5.08 2.30 -12.25
C SER A 110 6.01 1.48 -13.14
N TYR A 111 6.67 0.49 -12.58
CA TYR A 111 7.72 -0.29 -13.23
C TYR A 111 7.29 -1.04 -14.51
N ALA A 112 6.01 -1.34 -14.67
CA ALA A 112 5.47 -2.01 -15.86
C ALA A 112 5.08 -1.04 -16.99
N ASP A 113 5.15 0.27 -16.74
CA ASP A 113 4.89 1.32 -17.71
C ASP A 113 6.16 2.13 -17.95
N ASP A 114 6.18 2.93 -19.02
CA ASP A 114 7.27 3.83 -19.38
C ASP A 114 6.80 5.25 -19.72
N GLY A 115 7.75 6.16 -19.93
CA GLY A 115 7.47 7.52 -20.34
C GLY A 115 6.58 8.28 -19.37
N ILE A 116 5.65 9.06 -19.93
CA ILE A 116 4.78 9.96 -19.15
C ILE A 116 3.79 9.21 -18.26
N THR A 117 3.46 7.94 -18.55
CA THR A 117 2.52 7.16 -17.75
C THR A 117 3.07 6.83 -16.37
N GLN A 118 4.39 6.86 -16.18
CA GLN A 118 5.03 6.65 -14.87
C GLN A 118 4.69 7.73 -13.83
N VAL A 119 4.24 8.92 -14.26
CA VAL A 119 3.80 9.96 -13.30
C VAL A 119 2.38 9.76 -12.78
N ILE A 120 1.60 8.87 -13.41
CA ILE A 120 0.21 8.64 -13.01
C ILE A 120 0.16 7.65 -11.85
N LYS A 121 -0.12 8.12 -10.65
CA LYS A 121 -0.40 7.26 -9.50
C LYS A 121 -1.83 6.73 -9.57
N GLN A 122 -2.80 7.65 -9.72
CA GLN A 122 -4.20 7.34 -9.91
C GLN A 122 -4.84 8.31 -10.91
N LEU A 123 -5.71 7.79 -11.76
CA LEU A 123 -6.51 8.58 -12.69
C LEU A 123 -7.80 7.83 -12.95
N TYR A 124 -8.90 8.28 -12.34
CA TYR A 124 -10.19 7.60 -12.48
C TYR A 124 -11.39 8.54 -12.34
N VAL A 125 -12.50 8.08 -12.87
CA VAL A 125 -13.83 8.67 -12.69
C VAL A 125 -14.69 7.65 -11.96
N SER A 126 -15.49 8.10 -10.99
CA SER A 126 -16.47 7.27 -10.28
C SER A 126 -17.87 7.81 -10.49
N TYR A 127 -18.84 6.88 -10.59
CA TYR A 127 -20.26 7.17 -10.67
C TYR A 127 -21.03 6.38 -9.61
N SER A 128 -21.76 7.10 -8.76
CA SER A 128 -22.61 6.55 -7.70
C SER A 128 -24.07 6.78 -8.04
N PRO A 129 -24.77 5.82 -8.72
CA PRO A 129 -26.20 5.96 -9.03
C PRO A 129 -27.04 6.02 -7.75
N THR A 130 -26.59 5.33 -6.69
CA THR A 130 -27.22 5.27 -5.37
C THR A 130 -26.14 5.34 -4.28
N ASP A 131 -26.52 5.53 -3.03
CA ASP A 131 -25.61 5.61 -1.88
C ASP A 131 -24.89 4.27 -1.57
N TRP A 132 -25.44 3.16 -2.04
CA TRP A 132 -24.92 1.82 -1.78
C TRP A 132 -24.14 1.21 -2.96
N LEU A 133 -24.12 1.86 -4.14
CA LEU A 133 -23.47 1.35 -5.35
C LEU A 133 -22.60 2.42 -5.99
N LYS A 134 -21.33 2.10 -6.20
CA LYS A 134 -20.35 2.96 -6.88
C LYS A 134 -19.60 2.17 -7.96
N PHE A 135 -19.52 2.73 -9.14
CA PHE A 135 -18.66 2.26 -10.24
C PHE A 135 -17.44 3.17 -10.35
N THR A 136 -16.27 2.59 -10.64
CA THR A 136 -15.04 3.34 -10.88
C THR A 136 -14.36 2.80 -12.12
N LEU A 137 -13.99 3.69 -13.05
CA LEU A 137 -13.25 3.39 -14.28
C LEU A 137 -11.97 4.21 -14.32
N GLY A 138 -10.85 3.57 -14.57
CA GLY A 138 -9.52 4.20 -14.65
C GLY A 138 -8.45 3.41 -13.92
N THR A 139 -7.41 4.12 -13.43
CA THR A 139 -6.29 3.57 -12.67
C THR A 139 -6.41 3.97 -11.20
N TRP A 140 -6.25 3.00 -10.29
CA TRP A 140 -6.21 3.23 -8.84
C TRP A 140 -5.11 2.39 -8.17
N THR A 141 -4.64 2.82 -6.98
CA THR A 141 -3.72 2.04 -6.15
C THR A 141 -4.37 0.72 -5.71
N THR A 142 -3.55 -0.31 -5.53
CA THR A 142 -4.06 -1.64 -5.18
C THR A 142 -4.92 -1.64 -3.91
N HIS A 143 -5.83 -2.59 -3.82
CA HIS A 143 -6.59 -2.93 -2.62
C HIS A 143 -5.93 -4.06 -1.81
N VAL A 144 -4.82 -4.61 -2.28
CA VAL A 144 -4.09 -5.72 -1.67
C VAL A 144 -3.00 -5.16 -0.75
N GLY A 145 -2.94 -5.65 0.49
CA GLY A 145 -1.90 -5.30 1.44
C GLY A 145 -2.28 -4.19 2.44
N TYR A 146 -1.44 -4.01 3.43
CA TYR A 146 -1.59 -3.03 4.51
C TYR A 146 -0.89 -1.70 4.22
N GLU A 147 0.29 -1.75 3.61
CA GLU A 147 1.11 -0.57 3.31
C GLU A 147 0.64 0.14 2.04
N LEU A 148 0.92 1.44 1.95
CA LEU A 148 0.52 2.32 0.85
C LEU A 148 1.74 2.90 0.14
N LEU A 149 1.55 3.37 -1.09
CA LEU A 149 2.59 4.06 -1.86
C LEU A 149 3.07 5.34 -1.18
N ASP A 150 2.14 6.14 -0.69
CA ASP A 150 2.39 7.48 -0.16
C ASP A 150 3.01 7.41 1.24
N PRO A 151 4.22 7.96 1.46
CA PRO A 151 4.96 7.76 2.70
C PRO A 151 4.30 8.42 3.91
N GLN A 152 3.54 9.52 3.74
CA GLN A 152 2.79 10.16 4.82
C GLN A 152 1.65 9.30 5.37
N LEU A 153 1.23 8.27 4.63
CA LEU A 153 0.17 7.34 5.02
C LEU A 153 0.72 6.07 5.69
N ASN A 154 2.03 5.88 5.67
CA ASN A 154 2.71 4.76 6.32
C ASN A 154 3.39 5.22 7.60
N ARG A 155 3.55 4.31 8.55
CA ARG A 155 4.30 4.55 9.79
C ARG A 155 5.76 4.11 9.69
N ASN A 156 6.05 3.08 8.90
CA ASN A 156 7.40 2.73 8.46
C ASN A 156 7.66 3.39 7.10
N TYR A 157 8.84 3.98 6.91
CA TYR A 157 9.19 4.60 5.64
C TYR A 157 9.62 3.56 4.61
N SER A 158 10.37 2.54 5.02
CA SER A 158 10.74 1.41 4.16
C SER A 158 9.61 0.39 4.07
N MET A 159 9.46 -0.21 2.88
CA MET A 159 8.39 -1.16 2.59
C MET A 159 8.70 -2.56 3.10
N SER A 160 7.64 -3.33 3.37
CA SER A 160 7.71 -4.77 3.61
C SER A 160 8.07 -5.53 2.32
N TYR A 161 8.52 -6.76 2.47
CA TYR A 161 8.67 -7.69 1.34
C TYR A 161 7.33 -8.02 0.68
N MET A 162 6.26 -8.15 1.48
CA MET A 162 4.92 -8.40 0.95
C MET A 162 4.44 -7.27 0.05
N PHE A 163 4.59 -6.01 0.47
CA PHE A 163 4.23 -4.85 -0.36
C PHE A 163 5.03 -4.85 -1.67
N THR A 164 6.35 -5.03 -1.58
CA THR A 164 7.26 -4.99 -2.74
C THR A 164 6.94 -6.07 -3.79
N ASN A 165 6.48 -7.24 -3.36
CA ASN A 165 6.20 -8.37 -4.24
C ASN A 165 4.72 -8.56 -4.59
N GLY A 166 3.83 -7.73 -4.03
CA GLY A 166 2.41 -7.63 -4.36
C GLY A 166 2.13 -6.67 -5.53
N PRO A 167 0.86 -6.53 -5.92
CA PRO A 167 0.46 -5.55 -6.92
C PRO A 167 0.53 -4.13 -6.36
N PHE A 168 0.86 -3.16 -7.21
CA PHE A 168 0.88 -1.73 -6.86
C PHE A 168 -0.36 -0.97 -7.34
N SER A 169 -0.85 -1.29 -8.55
CA SER A 169 -1.96 -0.58 -9.16
C SER A 169 -2.82 -1.48 -10.05
N HIS A 170 -4.05 -1.04 -10.29
CA HIS A 170 -4.97 -1.69 -11.21
C HIS A 170 -5.60 -0.66 -12.13
N THR A 171 -5.74 -1.00 -13.41
CA THR A 171 -6.43 -0.17 -14.42
C THR A 171 -7.58 -0.96 -15.02
N GLY A 172 -8.81 -0.50 -14.80
CA GLY A 172 -9.99 -1.25 -15.20
C GLY A 172 -11.29 -0.64 -14.73
N LEU A 173 -12.29 -1.47 -14.58
CA LEU A 173 -13.62 -1.13 -14.06
C LEU A 173 -13.86 -1.95 -12.78
N LYS A 174 -14.33 -1.28 -11.72
CA LYS A 174 -14.80 -1.94 -10.48
C LYS A 174 -16.16 -1.41 -10.06
N ALA A 175 -16.91 -2.25 -9.37
CA ALA A 175 -18.13 -1.91 -8.65
C ALA A 175 -17.93 -2.15 -7.15
N GLU A 176 -18.41 -1.23 -6.33
CA GLU A 176 -18.39 -1.29 -4.88
C GLU A 176 -19.84 -1.26 -4.37
N LEU A 177 -20.21 -2.27 -3.56
CA LEU A 177 -21.55 -2.42 -2.99
C LEU A 177 -21.43 -2.31 -1.47
N SER A 178 -22.00 -1.26 -0.89
CA SER A 178 -21.92 -0.96 0.54
C SER A 178 -23.27 -1.18 1.23
N LYS A 179 -23.27 -1.92 2.35
CA LYS A 179 -24.46 -2.12 3.19
C LYS A 179 -24.08 -2.20 4.65
N GLY A 180 -24.51 -1.25 5.44
CA GLY A 180 -24.20 -1.19 6.87
C GLY A 180 -22.66 -1.08 7.07
N LYS A 181 -22.08 -2.02 7.80
CA LYS A 181 -20.64 -2.07 8.11
C LYS A 181 -19.82 -2.85 7.06
N SER A 182 -20.43 -3.31 5.99
CA SER A 182 -19.79 -4.16 4.97
C SER A 182 -19.74 -3.46 3.62
N THR A 183 -18.64 -3.64 2.90
CA THR A 183 -18.52 -3.29 1.48
C THR A 183 -17.93 -4.48 0.72
N PHE A 184 -18.53 -4.81 -0.40
CA PHE A 184 -18.01 -5.79 -1.35
C PHE A 184 -17.61 -5.06 -2.64
N MET A 185 -16.39 -5.31 -3.09
CA MET A 185 -15.87 -4.80 -4.36
C MET A 185 -15.60 -5.97 -5.30
N ILE A 186 -15.99 -5.82 -6.55
CA ILE A 186 -15.60 -6.70 -7.66
C ILE A 186 -15.15 -5.85 -8.83
N GLY A 187 -14.10 -6.29 -9.55
CA GLY A 187 -13.57 -5.56 -10.68
C GLY A 187 -12.90 -6.45 -11.72
N VAL A 188 -12.81 -5.92 -12.93
CA VAL A 188 -12.01 -6.48 -14.02
C VAL A 188 -11.02 -5.42 -14.47
N ALA A 189 -9.74 -5.79 -14.51
CA ALA A 189 -8.66 -4.88 -14.82
C ALA A 189 -7.73 -5.46 -15.88
N ASN A 190 -6.86 -4.64 -16.46
CA ASN A 190 -5.67 -5.12 -17.15
C ASN A 190 -4.86 -6.03 -16.22
N ALA A 191 -3.88 -6.74 -16.73
CA ALA A 191 -2.90 -7.37 -15.88
C ALA A 191 -2.36 -6.32 -14.89
N THR A 192 -2.19 -6.75 -13.62
CA THR A 192 -1.80 -5.82 -12.55
C THR A 192 -0.52 -5.06 -12.90
N ASP A 193 -0.45 -3.80 -12.46
CA ASP A 193 0.64 -2.86 -12.69
C ASP A 193 0.81 -2.34 -14.13
N TYR A 194 -0.09 -2.73 -15.05
CA TYR A 194 -0.14 -2.18 -16.40
C TYR A 194 -1.26 -1.13 -16.55
N ARG A 195 -0.88 0.13 -16.69
CA ARG A 195 -1.82 1.20 -17.08
C ARG A 195 -2.17 1.06 -18.53
N ILE A 196 -1.15 0.79 -19.37
CA ILE A 196 -1.28 0.51 -20.81
C ILE A 196 -0.69 -0.89 -21.04
N PRO A 197 -1.52 -1.91 -21.31
CA PRO A 197 -1.00 -3.24 -21.61
C PRO A 197 -0.28 -3.26 -22.96
N PRO A 198 0.72 -4.13 -23.19
CA PRO A 198 1.33 -4.33 -24.49
C PRO A 198 0.28 -4.62 -25.58
N ALA A 199 0.45 -4.02 -26.76
CA ALA A 199 -0.57 -4.02 -27.81
C ALA A 199 -0.98 -5.41 -28.31
N ASP A 200 -0.08 -6.37 -28.31
CA ASP A 200 -0.31 -7.77 -28.68
C ASP A 200 -0.95 -8.63 -27.58
N GLN A 201 -1.12 -8.05 -26.36
CA GLN A 201 -1.53 -8.80 -25.18
C GLN A 201 -2.66 -8.11 -24.38
N VAL A 202 -3.41 -7.25 -25.05
CA VAL A 202 -4.52 -6.47 -24.47
C VAL A 202 -5.68 -7.31 -23.93
N ASN A 203 -5.78 -8.57 -24.33
CA ASN A 203 -6.84 -9.50 -23.89
C ASN A 203 -6.58 -10.11 -22.51
N LYS A 204 -5.38 -9.98 -21.94
CA LYS A 204 -5.05 -10.50 -20.61
C LYS A 204 -5.69 -9.63 -19.54
N LYS A 205 -6.44 -10.26 -18.64
CA LYS A 205 -7.21 -9.57 -17.61
C LYS A 205 -7.03 -10.21 -16.24
N PHE A 206 -7.24 -9.39 -15.23
CA PHE A 206 -7.33 -9.77 -13.82
C PHE A 206 -8.74 -9.58 -13.31
N LEU A 207 -9.20 -10.52 -12.51
CA LEU A 207 -10.36 -10.39 -11.63
C LEU A 207 -9.87 -9.86 -10.29
N LEU A 208 -10.56 -8.87 -9.78
CA LEU A 208 -10.30 -8.23 -8.49
C LEU A 208 -11.51 -8.41 -7.60
N ALA A 209 -11.28 -8.69 -6.32
CA ALA A 209 -12.35 -8.70 -5.32
C ALA A 209 -11.82 -8.24 -3.97
N GLN A 210 -12.68 -7.58 -3.20
CA GLN A 210 -12.43 -7.24 -1.80
C GLN A 210 -13.73 -7.36 -1.02
N TYR A 211 -13.63 -7.92 0.18
CA TYR A 211 -14.64 -7.77 1.20
C TYR A 211 -14.04 -6.97 2.36
N SER A 212 -14.67 -5.85 2.71
CA SER A 212 -14.29 -5.04 3.85
C SER A 212 -15.42 -4.98 4.87
N LEU A 213 -15.04 -5.11 6.14
CA LEU A 213 -15.95 -5.13 7.27
C LEU A 213 -15.41 -4.23 8.39
N ALA A 214 -16.15 -3.19 8.75
CA ALA A 214 -15.98 -2.51 10.03
C ALA A 214 -16.67 -3.34 11.12
N ALA A 215 -15.97 -4.36 11.64
CA ALA A 215 -16.54 -5.33 12.58
C ALA A 215 -17.03 -4.63 13.86
N THR A 216 -16.22 -3.69 14.36
CA THR A 216 -16.59 -2.74 15.42
C THR A 216 -16.12 -1.34 15.01
N ASP A 217 -16.29 -0.34 15.88
CA ASP A 217 -15.75 1.01 15.64
C ASP A 217 -14.21 1.02 15.73
N ASP A 218 -13.61 0.00 16.34
CA ASP A 218 -12.17 -0.12 16.54
C ASP A 218 -11.51 -1.21 15.68
N ILE A 219 -12.28 -2.10 15.03
CA ILE A 219 -11.74 -3.24 14.29
C ILE A 219 -12.26 -3.26 12.86
N SER A 220 -11.32 -3.25 11.91
CA SER A 220 -11.62 -3.43 10.49
C SER A 220 -10.90 -4.66 9.93
N VAL A 221 -11.58 -5.37 9.04
CA VAL A 221 -11.09 -6.57 8.35
C VAL A 221 -11.24 -6.40 6.85
N TYR A 222 -10.21 -6.75 6.10
CA TYR A 222 -10.22 -6.74 4.64
C TYR A 222 -9.74 -8.10 4.13
N LEU A 223 -10.52 -8.70 3.24
CA LEU A 223 -10.17 -9.91 2.53
C LEU A 223 -10.06 -9.56 1.05
N ASN A 224 -8.90 -9.75 0.47
CA ASN A 224 -8.54 -9.27 -0.84
C ASN A 224 -8.19 -10.41 -1.79
N TYR A 225 -8.55 -10.26 -3.05
CA TYR A 225 -8.17 -11.15 -4.13
C TYR A 225 -7.77 -10.34 -5.37
N ALA A 226 -6.68 -10.75 -5.99
CA ALA A 226 -6.27 -10.32 -7.31
C ALA A 226 -5.72 -11.51 -8.09
N GLY A 227 -6.30 -11.85 -9.23
CA GLY A 227 -5.84 -12.99 -10.01
C GLY A 227 -6.22 -12.90 -11.47
N GLY A 228 -5.36 -13.45 -12.33
CA GLY A 228 -5.56 -13.42 -13.77
C GLY A 228 -4.32 -13.83 -14.54
N GLN A 229 -4.23 -13.38 -15.77
CA GLN A 229 -3.15 -13.71 -16.67
C GLN A 229 -2.31 -12.48 -17.01
N PHE A 230 -0.99 -12.59 -16.82
CA PHE A 230 -0.02 -11.58 -17.23
C PHE A 230 0.24 -11.59 -18.76
N PRO A 231 0.85 -10.52 -19.32
CA PRO A 231 1.27 -10.46 -20.71
C PRO A 231 2.13 -11.64 -21.15
N ASP A 232 3.05 -12.11 -20.32
CA ASP A 232 3.89 -13.29 -20.57
C ASP A 232 3.15 -14.64 -20.53
N SER A 233 1.82 -14.62 -20.43
CA SER A 233 0.92 -15.77 -20.31
C SER A 233 0.99 -16.52 -18.97
N SER A 234 1.82 -16.12 -18.02
CA SER A 234 1.80 -16.63 -16.64
C SER A 234 0.45 -16.31 -15.97
N LYS A 235 -0.04 -17.22 -15.13
CA LYS A 235 -1.31 -17.08 -14.42
C LYS A 235 -1.05 -16.93 -12.92
N SER A 236 -1.50 -15.84 -12.33
CA SER A 236 -1.31 -15.54 -10.91
C SER A 236 -2.62 -15.49 -10.16
N ASN A 237 -2.59 -15.93 -8.91
CA ASN A 237 -3.65 -15.76 -7.93
C ASN A 237 -3.02 -15.29 -6.62
N GLN A 238 -3.52 -14.18 -6.08
CA GLN A 238 -3.11 -13.65 -4.79
C GLN A 238 -4.32 -13.49 -3.88
N PHE A 239 -4.21 -14.05 -2.68
CA PHE A 239 -5.14 -13.86 -1.57
C PHE A 239 -4.43 -13.11 -0.47
N ASP A 240 -5.12 -12.15 0.11
CA ASP A 240 -4.57 -11.27 1.13
C ASP A 240 -5.62 -10.97 2.19
N ALA A 241 -5.17 -10.86 3.43
CA ALA A 241 -6.01 -10.48 4.56
C ALA A 241 -5.32 -9.37 5.35
N VAL A 242 -6.08 -8.32 5.67
CA VAL A 242 -5.64 -7.24 6.53
C VAL A 242 -6.61 -7.08 7.69
N VAL A 243 -6.06 -6.92 8.88
CA VAL A 243 -6.82 -6.60 10.09
C VAL A 243 -6.20 -5.37 10.74
N THR A 244 -7.01 -4.39 11.07
CA THR A 244 -6.59 -3.25 11.89
C THR A 244 -7.43 -3.20 13.15
N ALA A 245 -6.78 -2.95 14.29
CA ALA A 245 -7.44 -2.85 15.59
C ALA A 245 -6.90 -1.67 16.39
N LYS A 246 -7.77 -0.75 16.79
CA LYS A 246 -7.49 0.26 17.81
C LYS A 246 -7.71 -0.39 19.18
N VAL A 247 -6.63 -0.63 19.92
CA VAL A 247 -6.68 -1.27 21.24
C VAL A 247 -6.94 -0.23 22.33
N SER A 248 -6.40 0.99 22.14
CA SER A 248 -6.63 2.16 22.98
C SER A 248 -6.38 3.42 22.17
N ASP A 249 -6.58 4.61 22.78
CA ASP A 249 -6.28 5.88 22.10
C ASP A 249 -4.81 6.04 21.72
N LYS A 250 -3.92 5.30 22.39
CA LYS A 250 -2.46 5.35 22.16
C LYS A 250 -1.88 4.12 21.50
N PHE A 251 -2.62 3.03 21.37
CA PHE A 251 -2.09 1.79 20.86
C PHE A 251 -3.01 1.15 19.83
N SER A 252 -2.44 0.82 18.67
CA SER A 252 -3.14 0.09 17.61
C SER A 252 -2.28 -1.03 17.04
N ILE A 253 -2.93 -2.02 16.47
CA ILE A 253 -2.33 -3.20 15.86
C ILE A 253 -2.79 -3.27 14.40
N GLY A 254 -1.84 -3.53 13.49
CA GLY A 254 -2.10 -3.92 12.12
C GLY A 254 -1.58 -5.34 11.87
N TYR A 255 -2.31 -6.11 11.12
CA TYR A 255 -1.89 -7.41 10.61
C TYR A 255 -2.09 -7.47 9.10
N ASN A 256 -1.13 -8.05 8.40
CA ASN A 256 -1.26 -8.40 6.98
C ASN A 256 -0.73 -9.81 6.74
N GLY A 257 -1.51 -10.63 6.09
CA GLY A 257 -1.11 -11.94 5.61
C GLY A 257 -1.46 -12.13 4.15
N THR A 258 -0.53 -12.59 3.33
CA THR A 258 -0.73 -12.76 1.89
C THR A 258 -0.11 -14.05 1.39
N VAL A 259 -0.70 -14.63 0.37
CA VAL A 259 -0.16 -15.77 -0.40
C VAL A 259 -0.37 -15.50 -1.89
N ASN A 260 0.67 -15.73 -2.66
CA ASN A 260 0.63 -15.68 -4.12
C ASN A 260 1.04 -17.05 -4.69
N SER A 261 0.31 -17.51 -5.70
CA SER A 261 0.66 -18.67 -6.51
C SER A 261 0.61 -18.28 -7.98
N THR A 262 1.71 -18.49 -8.69
CA THR A 262 1.84 -18.15 -10.12
C THR A 262 2.28 -19.36 -10.90
N GLN A 263 1.45 -19.78 -11.85
CA GLN A 263 1.79 -20.77 -12.84
C GLN A 263 2.58 -20.07 -13.97
N VAL A 264 3.88 -20.34 -14.02
CA VAL A 264 4.79 -19.67 -14.94
C VAL A 264 4.65 -20.28 -16.33
N TRP A 265 4.70 -19.43 -17.36
CA TRP A 265 4.76 -19.82 -18.77
C TRP A 265 6.22 -19.79 -19.25
N ASP A 266 6.71 -20.87 -19.86
CA ASP A 266 8.10 -20.98 -20.31
C ASP A 266 8.31 -20.61 -21.80
N GLY A 267 7.27 -20.08 -22.43
CA GLY A 267 7.23 -19.76 -23.86
C GLY A 267 6.53 -20.83 -24.72
N VAL A 268 6.31 -22.04 -24.18
CA VAL A 268 5.69 -23.18 -24.86
C VAL A 268 4.51 -23.73 -24.08
N LYS A 269 4.64 -23.87 -22.76
CA LYS A 269 3.63 -24.48 -21.89
C LYS A 269 3.66 -23.87 -20.49
N ASN A 270 2.60 -24.10 -19.76
CA ASN A 270 2.63 -23.84 -18.33
C ASN A 270 3.52 -24.85 -17.62
N ILE A 271 4.47 -24.36 -16.84
CA ILE A 271 5.34 -25.17 -15.99
C ILE A 271 4.79 -25.21 -14.54
N GLU A 272 5.56 -25.79 -13.63
CA GLU A 272 5.22 -25.87 -12.22
C GLU A 272 4.89 -24.50 -11.63
N SER A 273 3.89 -24.46 -10.75
CA SER A 273 3.51 -23.24 -10.04
C SER A 273 4.56 -22.86 -9.00
N LYS A 274 4.97 -21.62 -9.01
CA LYS A 274 5.80 -21.00 -7.98
C LYS A 274 4.93 -20.20 -7.03
N SER A 275 5.29 -20.21 -5.76
CA SER A 275 4.54 -19.47 -4.73
C SER A 275 5.47 -18.74 -3.79
N TRP A 276 4.96 -17.64 -3.24
CA TRP A 276 5.51 -16.96 -2.09
C TRP A 276 4.37 -16.60 -1.13
N TRP A 277 4.71 -16.39 0.13
CA TRP A 277 3.76 -15.90 1.12
C TRP A 277 4.47 -15.03 2.15
N GLY A 278 3.69 -14.21 2.85
CA GLY A 278 4.19 -13.38 3.92
C GLY A 278 3.15 -13.15 5.01
N SER A 279 3.63 -12.78 6.18
CA SER A 279 2.83 -12.43 7.34
C SER A 279 3.55 -11.34 8.12
N ALA A 280 2.89 -10.21 8.38
CA ALA A 280 3.45 -9.08 9.11
C ALA A 280 2.50 -8.61 10.22
N LEU A 281 3.11 -8.25 11.35
CA LEU A 281 2.45 -7.60 12.48
C LEU A 281 3.04 -6.20 12.65
N TYR A 282 2.16 -5.23 12.83
CA TYR A 282 2.48 -3.83 13.07
C TYR A 282 1.96 -3.43 14.46
N LEU A 283 2.86 -3.05 15.34
CA LEU A 283 2.54 -2.54 16.67
C LEU A 283 2.80 -1.04 16.69
N ASN A 284 1.74 -0.25 16.85
CA ASN A 284 1.78 1.19 16.77
C ASN A 284 1.49 1.80 18.15
N TYR A 285 2.36 2.66 18.62
CA TYR A 285 2.21 3.35 19.90
C TYR A 285 2.40 4.84 19.71
N ASP A 286 1.34 5.64 19.99
CA ASP A 286 1.30 7.08 19.90
C ASP A 286 1.12 7.67 21.30
N PRO A 287 2.20 7.82 22.10
CA PRO A 287 2.09 8.40 23.45
C PRO A 287 1.67 9.86 23.43
N GLN A 288 1.98 10.58 22.34
CA GLN A 288 1.66 11.99 22.12
C GLN A 288 1.27 12.20 20.65
N ASP A 289 0.51 13.25 20.35
CA ASP A 289 0.07 13.58 18.98
C ASP A 289 1.25 13.88 18.03
N TRP A 290 2.32 14.46 18.57
CA TRP A 290 3.53 14.79 17.81
C TRP A 290 4.55 13.66 17.71
N PHE A 291 4.35 12.53 18.45
CA PHE A 291 5.32 11.43 18.49
C PHE A 291 4.64 10.07 18.48
N GLY A 292 5.10 9.18 17.59
CA GLY A 292 4.66 7.78 17.50
C GLY A 292 5.82 6.83 17.24
N LEU A 293 5.67 5.59 17.71
CA LEU A 293 6.56 4.47 17.44
C LEU A 293 5.80 3.38 16.69
N THR A 294 6.49 2.72 15.78
CA THR A 294 5.95 1.55 15.08
C THR A 294 7.02 0.45 15.00
N LEU A 295 6.66 -0.74 15.47
CA LEU A 295 7.44 -1.95 15.28
C LEU A 295 6.72 -2.84 14.27
N ARG A 296 7.37 -3.13 13.13
CA ARG A 296 6.93 -4.13 12.16
C ARG A 296 7.79 -5.38 12.29
N GLY A 297 7.15 -6.52 12.47
CA GLY A 297 7.77 -7.84 12.33
C GLY A 297 7.16 -8.56 11.15
N GLU A 298 7.97 -8.98 10.18
CA GLU A 298 7.53 -9.64 8.96
C GLU A 298 8.26 -10.96 8.75
N LEU A 299 7.52 -12.00 8.41
CA LEU A 299 8.04 -13.25 7.88
C LEU A 299 7.66 -13.35 6.39
N PHE A 300 8.67 -13.42 5.52
CA PHE A 300 8.49 -13.59 4.08
C PHE A 300 9.11 -14.90 3.62
N SER A 301 8.37 -15.69 2.86
CA SER A 301 8.80 -17.00 2.37
C SER A 301 8.77 -17.05 0.85
N ASP A 302 9.93 -17.32 0.26
CA ASP A 302 10.12 -17.52 -1.19
C ASP A 302 10.95 -18.80 -1.45
N LYS A 303 10.42 -19.93 -0.98
CA LYS A 303 11.08 -21.24 -1.11
C LYS A 303 11.18 -21.71 -2.57
N ASN A 304 10.35 -21.18 -3.45
CA ASN A 304 10.36 -21.50 -4.88
C ASN A 304 11.27 -20.61 -5.72
N GLN A 305 12.10 -19.76 -5.10
CA GLN A 305 13.03 -18.84 -5.79
C GLN A 305 12.30 -18.01 -6.87
N PHE A 306 11.15 -17.46 -6.51
CA PHE A 306 10.29 -16.78 -7.46
C PHE A 306 10.46 -15.27 -7.42
N LYS A 307 10.81 -14.71 -6.26
CA LYS A 307 10.93 -13.28 -6.01
C LYS A 307 12.31 -12.93 -5.46
N VAL A 308 12.44 -12.77 -4.16
CA VAL A 308 13.66 -12.29 -3.50
C VAL A 308 14.81 -13.27 -3.62
N TYR A 309 14.54 -14.56 -3.63
CA TYR A 309 15.54 -15.61 -3.83
C TYR A 309 15.74 -15.99 -5.29
N SER A 310 15.17 -15.25 -6.25
CA SER A 310 15.41 -15.47 -7.68
C SER A 310 16.90 -15.27 -7.97
N GLY A 311 17.57 -16.32 -8.47
CA GLY A 311 19.01 -16.32 -8.71
C GLY A 311 19.88 -16.72 -7.52
N ALA A 312 19.33 -16.89 -6.30
CA ALA A 312 20.05 -17.48 -5.18
C ALA A 312 20.24 -19.01 -5.38
N ALA A 313 21.16 -19.63 -4.64
CA ALA A 313 21.44 -21.07 -4.75
C ALA A 313 20.23 -21.95 -4.39
N GLU A 314 19.39 -21.47 -3.47
CA GLU A 314 18.13 -22.11 -3.06
C GLU A 314 17.16 -21.05 -2.53
N GLY A 315 15.87 -21.39 -2.45
CA GLY A 315 14.84 -20.55 -1.84
C GLY A 315 14.91 -20.59 -0.32
N GLY A 316 14.24 -19.60 0.32
CA GLY A 316 14.28 -19.49 1.77
C GLY A 316 13.21 -18.59 2.37
N ASN A 317 13.44 -18.27 3.65
CA ASN A 317 12.62 -17.34 4.42
C ASN A 317 13.46 -16.18 4.90
N ILE A 318 12.85 -15.01 5.00
CA ILE A 318 13.40 -13.80 5.62
C ILE A 318 12.51 -13.44 6.80
N PHE A 319 13.13 -13.18 7.95
CA PHE A 319 12.48 -12.52 9.07
C PHE A 319 13.01 -11.09 9.15
N SER A 320 12.12 -10.12 8.93
CA SER A 320 12.44 -8.69 8.94
C SER A 320 11.84 -8.03 10.17
N THR A 321 12.63 -7.22 10.86
CA THR A 321 12.19 -6.37 11.96
C THR A 321 12.50 -4.93 11.62
N THR A 322 11.51 -4.04 11.69
CA THR A 322 11.68 -2.61 11.42
C THR A 322 11.08 -1.80 12.56
N LEU A 323 11.88 -0.93 13.15
CA LEU A 323 11.45 0.03 14.18
C LEU A 323 11.55 1.45 13.61
N SER A 324 10.46 2.19 13.63
CA SER A 324 10.39 3.57 13.16
C SER A 324 9.82 4.47 14.25
N ALA A 325 10.41 5.66 14.41
CA ALA A 325 9.86 6.72 15.22
C ALA A 325 9.34 7.83 14.28
N ASN A 326 8.15 8.35 14.57
CA ASN A 326 7.51 9.38 13.76
C ASN A 326 7.38 10.65 14.58
N PHE A 327 8.14 11.69 14.25
CA PHE A 327 8.05 13.03 14.85
C PHE A 327 7.24 13.95 13.93
N LYS A 328 6.11 14.43 14.39
CA LYS A 328 5.09 15.11 13.58
C LYS A 328 4.92 16.56 13.99
N THR A 329 4.88 17.47 13.02
CA THR A 329 4.52 18.89 13.25
C THR A 329 4.00 19.54 11.97
N GLY A 330 2.76 20.03 11.98
CA GLY A 330 2.18 20.83 10.89
C GLY A 330 2.28 20.20 9.48
N GLY A 331 1.98 18.92 9.31
CA GLY A 331 2.10 18.22 8.03
C GLY A 331 3.50 17.65 7.75
N PHE A 332 4.51 18.04 8.53
CA PHE A 332 5.86 17.48 8.45
C PHE A 332 6.02 16.28 9.38
N ILE A 333 6.66 15.22 8.87
CA ILE A 333 7.02 14.01 9.62
C ILE A 333 8.50 13.73 9.41
N PHE A 334 9.25 13.65 10.49
CA PHE A 334 10.64 13.16 10.49
C PHE A 334 10.64 11.72 11.01
N ILE A 335 11.25 10.80 10.25
CA ILE A 335 11.20 9.36 10.50
C ILE A 335 12.60 8.77 10.56
N PRO A 336 13.26 8.69 11.73
CA PRO A 336 14.36 7.76 11.93
C PRO A 336 13.82 6.32 11.99
N GLU A 337 14.49 5.42 11.27
CA GLU A 337 14.12 4.03 11.14
C GLU A 337 15.36 3.12 11.22
N PHE A 338 15.21 1.98 11.87
CA PHE A 338 16.18 0.90 11.89
C PHE A 338 15.53 -0.39 11.42
N ARG A 339 16.21 -1.11 10.52
CA ARG A 339 15.75 -2.37 9.96
C ARG A 339 16.82 -3.44 10.09
N LEU A 340 16.40 -4.65 10.46
CA LEU A 340 17.20 -5.87 10.53
C LEU A 340 16.48 -7.00 9.80
N ASP A 341 17.12 -7.54 8.77
CA ASP A 341 16.66 -8.67 8.00
C ASP A 341 17.54 -9.90 8.29
N ASN A 342 16.94 -11.05 8.53
CA ASN A 342 17.61 -12.27 8.88
C ASN A 342 17.15 -13.44 8.01
N THR A 343 18.08 -14.30 7.62
CA THR A 343 17.86 -15.53 6.88
C THR A 343 18.50 -16.72 7.60
N LYS A 344 18.00 -17.93 7.35
CA LYS A 344 18.59 -19.13 7.95
C LYS A 344 19.97 -19.45 7.40
N LYS A 345 20.22 -19.18 6.10
CA LYS A 345 21.47 -19.49 5.40
C LYS A 345 22.10 -18.22 4.82
N ALA A 346 23.42 -18.16 4.75
CA ALA A 346 24.17 -17.07 4.16
C ALA A 346 24.23 -17.23 2.63
N ILE A 347 23.13 -16.91 1.95
CA ILE A 347 22.97 -17.08 0.48
C ILE A 347 22.29 -15.88 -0.20
N LEU A 348 21.87 -14.88 0.58
CA LEU A 348 21.07 -13.77 0.07
C LEU A 348 21.79 -12.43 0.30
N PHE A 349 22.07 -12.09 1.54
CA PHE A 349 22.73 -10.82 1.87
C PHE A 349 24.23 -10.91 1.66
N THR A 350 24.86 -9.79 1.28
CA THR A 350 26.30 -9.72 1.05
C THR A 350 26.91 -8.52 1.76
N ASP A 351 28.19 -8.61 2.09
CA ASP A 351 28.98 -7.45 2.47
C ASP A 351 29.51 -6.68 1.24
N LYS A 352 30.26 -5.61 1.47
CA LYS A 352 30.90 -4.80 0.42
C LYS A 352 31.86 -5.57 -0.50
N ASN A 353 32.36 -6.72 -0.07
CA ASN A 353 33.29 -7.56 -0.82
C ASN A 353 32.57 -8.73 -1.52
N GLY A 354 31.24 -8.82 -1.39
CA GLY A 354 30.41 -9.88 -1.96
C GLY A 354 30.37 -11.16 -1.10
N ALA A 355 30.92 -11.17 0.12
CA ALA A 355 30.83 -12.31 1.01
C ALA A 355 29.40 -12.44 1.56
N PHE A 356 28.83 -13.64 1.50
CA PHE A 356 27.47 -13.90 1.95
C PHE A 356 27.31 -13.82 3.48
N SER A 357 26.21 -13.21 3.92
CA SER A 357 25.80 -13.08 5.31
C SER A 357 24.39 -13.64 5.53
N LYS A 358 24.11 -14.05 6.78
CA LYS A 358 22.75 -14.44 7.21
C LYS A 358 21.88 -13.25 7.53
N SER A 359 22.44 -12.06 7.67
CA SER A 359 21.68 -10.86 8.06
C SER A 359 22.16 -9.63 7.33
N SER A 360 21.27 -8.67 7.18
CA SER A 360 21.54 -7.30 6.75
C SER A 360 20.84 -6.35 7.69
N ALA A 361 21.54 -5.29 8.10
CA ALA A 361 20.96 -4.23 8.90
C ALA A 361 21.21 -2.87 8.27
N ASN A 362 20.24 -1.98 8.37
CA ASN A 362 20.37 -0.62 7.90
C ASN A 362 19.65 0.37 8.81
N SER A 363 20.09 1.62 8.77
CA SER A 363 19.41 2.77 9.35
C SER A 363 19.01 3.73 8.25
N LEU A 364 17.87 4.36 8.44
CA LEU A 364 17.32 5.33 7.52
C LEU A 364 16.80 6.52 8.31
N ILE A 365 16.91 7.71 7.74
CA ILE A 365 16.17 8.89 8.16
C ILE A 365 15.39 9.42 6.97
N ALA A 366 14.13 9.75 7.17
CA ALA A 366 13.30 10.34 6.14
C ALA A 366 12.64 11.63 6.64
N ALA A 367 12.43 12.54 5.71
CA ALA A 367 11.65 13.77 5.89
C ALA A 367 10.50 13.73 4.89
N VAL A 368 9.28 13.81 5.40
CA VAL A 368 8.03 13.78 4.63
C VAL A 368 7.24 15.02 4.98
N TYR A 369 6.74 15.74 3.97
CA TYR A 369 5.81 16.85 4.16
C TYR A 369 4.57 16.64 3.31
N SER A 370 3.39 16.89 3.87
CA SER A 370 2.10 16.79 3.17
C SER A 370 1.19 17.97 3.52
N PHE A 371 0.33 18.34 2.59
CA PHE A 371 -0.63 19.45 2.71
C PHE A 371 -1.97 19.10 2.06
#